data_f7f7443c758abbfb0829fbf7b791abcb
#
_entry.id   f7f7443c758abbfb0829fbf7b791abcb
#
_cell.length_a   1.000
_cell.length_b   1.000
_cell.length_c   1.000
_cell.angle_alpha   90.00
_cell.angle_beta   90.00
_cell.angle_gamma   90.00
#
_symmetry.space_group_name_H-M   'P 1'
#
loop_
_entity.id
_entity.type
_entity.pdbx_description
1 polymer ?
#
loop_
_entity_poly.entity_id
_entity_poly.type
_entity_poly.pdbx_seq_one_letter_code
_entity_poly.pdbx_strand_id
1 'polypeptide(L)'
;DLDDSQKDLLEFVSKLIHLRLEHPVLHRRRFFTGREPGDPDDKIPQVEWMDHTGSIMDMEDWSNTHAFSVMIYLNGSDIPEADWYGNQMVDNSFILIFNAHYEPIMFTLPDERYGKKWRLVVDTHNPKGPELNYEAGFAITAQSRSFLLLMSDRKPTTKNYDF
;
A
#
# COMPACT_ATOMS: atom_id res chain seq x y z
N ASP A 1 -18.07 -30.71 -6.48
CA ASP A 1 -16.63 -30.46 -6.37
C ASP A 1 -16.29 -29.18 -7.16
N LEU A 2 -15.41 -28.35 -6.61
CA LEU A 2 -14.96 -27.12 -7.27
C LEU A 2 -14.07 -27.47 -8.47
N ASP A 3 -14.23 -26.74 -9.57
CA ASP A 3 -13.27 -26.78 -10.69
C ASP A 3 -11.97 -26.04 -10.33
N ASP A 4 -10.95 -26.14 -11.18
CA ASP A 4 -9.63 -25.58 -10.87
C ASP A 4 -9.65 -24.06 -10.82
N SER A 5 -10.45 -23.38 -11.65
CA SER A 5 -10.61 -21.92 -11.61
C SER A 5 -11.27 -21.44 -10.31
N GLN A 6 -12.24 -22.19 -9.81
CA GLN A 6 -12.93 -21.90 -8.54
C GLN A 6 -11.97 -22.12 -7.35
N LYS A 7 -11.12 -23.16 -7.40
CA LYS A 7 -10.08 -23.39 -6.39
C LYS A 7 -9.06 -22.24 -6.38
N ASP A 8 -8.60 -21.82 -7.54
CA ASP A 8 -7.66 -20.71 -7.69
C ASP A 8 -8.22 -19.40 -7.12
N LEU A 9 -9.50 -19.11 -7.42
CA LEU A 9 -10.17 -17.95 -6.86
C LEU A 9 -10.31 -18.05 -5.33
N LEU A 10 -10.67 -19.23 -4.81
CA LEU A 10 -10.77 -19.47 -3.37
C LEU A 10 -9.42 -19.25 -2.67
N GLU A 11 -8.33 -19.78 -3.24
CA GLU A 11 -6.97 -19.59 -2.72
C GLU A 11 -6.58 -18.11 -2.71
N PHE A 12 -6.82 -17.41 -3.81
CA PHE A 12 -6.54 -15.99 -3.91
C PHE A 12 -7.32 -15.15 -2.89
N VAL A 13 -8.63 -15.38 -2.77
CA VAL A 13 -9.47 -14.68 -1.77
C VAL A 13 -9.02 -15.01 -0.35
N SER A 14 -8.70 -16.28 -0.07
CA SER A 14 -8.17 -16.70 1.23
C SER A 14 -6.86 -15.97 1.56
N LYS A 15 -5.93 -15.86 0.61
CA LYS A 15 -4.69 -15.08 0.75
C LYS A 15 -4.99 -13.61 1.11
N LEU A 16 -5.93 -12.97 0.43
CA LEU A 16 -6.30 -11.57 0.71
C LEU A 16 -6.91 -11.40 2.11
N ILE A 17 -7.75 -12.34 2.55
CA ILE A 17 -8.35 -12.31 3.90
C ILE A 17 -7.26 -12.45 4.97
N HIS A 18 -6.33 -13.40 4.83
CA HIS A 18 -5.24 -13.58 5.76
C HIS A 18 -4.33 -12.34 5.81
N LEU A 19 -3.94 -11.81 4.65
CA LEU A 19 -3.14 -10.59 4.58
C LEU A 19 -3.83 -9.42 5.30
N ARG A 20 -5.14 -9.24 5.10
CA ARG A 20 -5.89 -8.21 5.79
C ARG A 20 -5.95 -8.42 7.30
N LEU A 21 -6.10 -9.66 7.77
CA LEU A 21 -6.19 -9.99 9.20
C LEU A 21 -4.83 -9.84 9.91
N GLU A 22 -3.74 -10.17 9.22
CA GLU A 22 -2.37 -10.09 9.75
C GLU A 22 -1.85 -8.65 9.86
N HIS A 23 -2.41 -7.74 9.05
CA HIS A 23 -1.92 -6.37 8.93
C HIS A 23 -2.95 -5.33 9.42
N PRO A 24 -2.80 -4.84 10.69
CA PRO A 24 -3.71 -3.84 11.26
C PRO A 24 -3.92 -2.61 10.41
N VAL A 25 -2.90 -2.15 9.68
CA VAL A 25 -3.00 -0.98 8.78
C VAL A 25 -4.04 -1.18 7.67
N LEU A 26 -4.36 -2.44 7.29
CA LEU A 26 -5.33 -2.77 6.24
C LEU A 26 -6.77 -2.93 6.77
N HIS A 27 -6.98 -2.89 8.11
CA HIS A 27 -8.33 -3.07 8.70
C HIS A 27 -8.59 -2.15 9.90
N ARG A 28 -8.12 -0.92 9.83
CA ARG A 28 -8.25 0.10 10.87
C ARG A 28 -9.71 0.40 11.21
N ARG A 29 -9.94 0.83 12.44
CA ARG A 29 -11.26 1.28 12.92
C ARG A 29 -11.48 2.78 12.70
N ARG A 30 -10.38 3.55 12.58
CA ARG A 30 -10.41 5.01 12.37
C ARG A 30 -10.04 5.33 10.92
N PHE A 31 -10.57 6.43 10.42
CA PHE A 31 -10.16 6.96 9.12
C PHE A 31 -8.68 7.36 9.13
N PHE A 32 -8.05 7.23 7.98
CA PHE A 32 -6.69 7.72 7.80
C PHE A 32 -6.67 9.25 7.82
N THR A 33 -5.65 9.81 8.47
CA THR A 33 -5.35 11.23 8.39
C THR A 33 -4.29 11.44 7.32
N GLY A 34 -4.63 12.23 6.30
CA GLY A 34 -3.71 12.67 5.27
C GLY A 34 -2.82 13.81 5.78
N ARG A 35 -2.14 14.47 4.86
CA ARG A 35 -1.35 15.67 5.15
C ARG A 35 -2.27 16.84 5.50
N GLU A 36 -1.95 17.52 6.59
CA GLU A 36 -2.71 18.68 7.04
C GLU A 36 -1.97 20.01 6.71
N PRO A 37 -2.69 21.11 6.51
CA PRO A 37 -2.06 22.42 6.33
C PRO A 37 -1.15 22.77 7.51
N GLY A 38 0.12 23.06 7.23
CA GLY A 38 1.12 23.37 8.25
C GLY A 38 1.93 22.17 8.75
N ASP A 39 1.65 20.96 8.28
CA ASP A 39 2.52 19.82 8.53
C ASP A 39 3.92 20.08 7.94
N PRO A 40 5.00 19.72 8.66
CA PRO A 40 6.35 19.76 8.11
C PRO A 40 6.47 18.91 6.82
N ASP A 41 7.26 19.37 5.85
CA ASP A 41 7.43 18.68 4.58
C ASP A 41 8.03 17.26 4.72
N ASP A 42 8.77 17.02 5.80
CA ASP A 42 9.36 15.72 6.13
C ASP A 42 8.42 14.79 6.92
N LYS A 43 7.26 15.28 7.37
CA LYS A 43 6.24 14.44 8.02
C LYS A 43 5.61 13.51 7.00
N ILE A 44 5.65 12.22 7.28
CA ILE A 44 4.93 11.20 6.51
C ILE A 44 3.56 10.97 7.15
N PRO A 45 2.44 11.32 6.47
CA PRO A 45 1.11 11.14 7.02
C PRO A 45 0.71 9.66 7.07
N GLN A 46 -0.45 9.37 7.66
CA GLN A 46 -1.00 8.02 7.72
C GLN A 46 -1.39 7.47 6.34
N VAL A 47 -1.81 8.34 5.45
CA VAL A 47 -2.09 8.04 4.03
C VAL A 47 -1.55 9.16 3.16
N GLU A 48 -0.89 8.79 2.06
CA GLU A 48 -0.44 9.70 1.01
C GLU A 48 -0.95 9.21 -0.34
N TRP A 49 -1.46 10.13 -1.14
CA TRP A 49 -1.94 9.87 -2.49
C TRP A 49 -0.91 10.36 -3.50
N MET A 50 -0.54 9.50 -4.41
CA MET A 50 0.53 9.75 -5.38
C MET A 50 0.07 9.44 -6.79
N ASP A 51 0.62 10.15 -7.75
CA ASP A 51 0.48 9.86 -9.16
C ASP A 51 1.39 8.69 -9.60
N HIS A 52 1.38 8.38 -10.88
CA HIS A 52 2.21 7.31 -11.46
C HIS A 52 3.72 7.63 -11.44
N THR A 53 4.11 8.89 -11.27
CA THR A 53 5.53 9.29 -11.17
C THR A 53 6.09 9.12 -9.75
N GLY A 54 5.23 8.85 -8.76
CA GLY A 54 5.60 8.80 -7.35
C GLY A 54 5.52 10.16 -6.65
N SER A 55 5.00 11.17 -7.32
CA SER A 55 4.78 12.51 -6.77
C SER A 55 3.46 12.57 -6.01
N ILE A 56 3.41 13.39 -4.94
CA ILE A 56 2.18 13.63 -4.19
C ILE A 56 1.18 14.34 -5.09
N MET A 57 -0.05 13.83 -5.15
CA MET A 57 -1.12 14.40 -5.96
C MET A 57 -1.54 15.76 -5.42
N ASP A 58 -1.63 16.75 -6.31
CA ASP A 58 -2.11 18.09 -6.04
C ASP A 58 -3.57 18.30 -6.48
N MET A 59 -4.06 19.54 -6.37
CA MET A 59 -5.44 19.87 -6.76
C MET A 59 -5.69 19.70 -8.27
N GLU A 60 -4.67 19.86 -9.11
CA GLU A 60 -4.78 19.69 -10.56
C GLU A 60 -4.91 18.21 -10.91
N ASP A 61 -4.12 17.34 -10.25
CA ASP A 61 -4.21 15.89 -10.40
C ASP A 61 -5.61 15.38 -10.05
N TRP A 62 -6.17 15.84 -8.92
CA TRP A 62 -7.52 15.47 -8.49
C TRP A 62 -8.63 15.98 -9.42
N SER A 63 -8.42 17.07 -10.11
CA SER A 63 -9.38 17.63 -11.09
C SER A 63 -9.28 17.01 -12.48
N ASN A 64 -8.25 16.18 -12.71
CA ASN A 64 -8.03 15.51 -13.99
C ASN A 64 -9.05 14.36 -14.19
N THR A 65 -10.07 14.61 -15.01
CA THR A 65 -11.12 13.65 -15.33
C THR A 65 -10.65 12.43 -16.13
N HIS A 66 -9.40 12.43 -16.61
CA HIS A 66 -8.77 11.36 -17.35
C HIS A 66 -7.72 10.58 -16.53
N ALA A 67 -7.62 10.84 -15.24
CA ALA A 67 -6.76 10.08 -14.34
C ALA A 67 -7.42 8.75 -14.00
N PHE A 68 -6.98 7.67 -14.62
CA PHE A 68 -7.49 6.31 -14.40
C PHE A 68 -6.52 5.45 -13.56
N SER A 69 -5.57 6.08 -12.90
CA SER A 69 -4.58 5.38 -12.10
C SER A 69 -4.20 6.19 -10.87
N VAL A 70 -3.88 5.50 -9.80
CA VAL A 70 -3.47 6.12 -8.53
C VAL A 70 -2.58 5.18 -7.76
N MET A 71 -1.62 5.74 -7.03
CA MET A 71 -0.82 5.04 -6.04
C MET A 71 -1.14 5.59 -4.65
N ILE A 72 -1.32 4.71 -3.67
CA ILE A 72 -1.64 5.07 -2.30
C ILE A 72 -0.57 4.48 -1.38
N TYR A 73 0.03 5.32 -0.56
CA TYR A 73 0.89 4.87 0.53
C TYR A 73 0.11 4.82 1.84
N LEU A 74 0.25 3.74 2.60
CA LEU A 74 -0.30 3.56 3.94
C LEU A 74 0.84 3.41 4.93
N ASN A 75 0.88 4.28 5.94
CA ASN A 75 1.91 4.30 6.96
C ASN A 75 1.61 3.31 8.10
N GLY A 76 2.34 2.20 8.14
CA GLY A 76 2.22 1.21 9.21
C GLY A 76 2.87 1.64 10.53
N SER A 77 3.70 2.69 10.54
CA SER A 77 4.34 3.20 11.75
C SER A 77 3.46 4.16 12.56
N ASP A 78 2.38 4.67 11.95
CA ASP A 78 1.47 5.66 12.56
C ASP A 78 0.04 5.14 12.58
N ILE A 79 -0.18 4.06 13.35
CA ILE A 79 -1.50 3.51 13.61
C ILE A 79 -1.99 4.09 14.95
N PRO A 80 -3.08 4.90 14.96
CA PRO A 80 -3.55 5.59 16.17
C PRO A 80 -4.27 4.66 17.16
N GLU A 81 -4.54 3.42 16.78
CA GLU A 81 -5.14 2.41 17.64
C GLU A 81 -4.08 1.79 18.55
N ALA A 82 -4.48 1.46 19.78
CA ALA A 82 -3.69 0.67 20.69
C ALA A 82 -4.14 -0.79 20.66
N ASP A 83 -3.23 -1.69 21.00
CA ASP A 83 -3.53 -3.09 21.26
C ASP A 83 -4.31 -3.28 22.58
N TRP A 84 -4.63 -4.52 22.93
CA TRP A 84 -5.35 -4.85 24.17
C TRP A 84 -4.59 -4.48 25.46
N TYR A 85 -3.28 -4.26 25.36
CA TYR A 85 -2.41 -3.88 26.47
C TYR A 85 -2.15 -2.38 26.54
N GLY A 86 -2.70 -1.59 25.60
CA GLY A 86 -2.51 -0.15 25.52
C GLY A 86 -1.25 0.28 24.76
N ASN A 87 -0.51 -0.65 24.16
CA ASN A 87 0.67 -0.32 23.36
C ASN A 87 0.27 0.20 21.98
N GLN A 88 1.03 1.14 21.45
CA GLN A 88 0.84 1.62 20.08
C GLN A 88 0.97 0.45 19.09
N MET A 89 -0.02 0.28 18.25
CA MET A 89 0.04 -0.69 17.15
C MET A 89 0.97 -0.17 16.06
N VAL A 90 1.82 -1.07 15.55
CA VAL A 90 2.72 -0.81 14.44
C VAL A 90 2.68 -1.98 13.46
N ASP A 91 2.88 -1.68 12.18
CA ASP A 91 2.80 -2.64 11.09
C ASP A 91 3.83 -2.33 10.00
N ASN A 92 3.90 -3.16 8.98
CA ASN A 92 4.54 -2.80 7.73
C ASN A 92 3.77 -1.65 7.07
N SER A 93 4.47 -0.80 6.33
CA SER A 93 3.83 0.15 5.42
C SER A 93 3.47 -0.54 4.12
N PHE A 94 2.47 -0.01 3.42
CA PHE A 94 1.99 -0.58 2.15
C PHE A 94 1.93 0.48 1.06
N ILE A 95 2.15 0.03 -0.17
CA ILE A 95 1.85 0.76 -1.40
C ILE A 95 0.77 -0.01 -2.15
N LEU A 96 -0.32 0.67 -2.47
CA LEU A 96 -1.42 0.18 -3.27
C LEU A 96 -1.38 0.90 -4.62
N ILE A 97 -1.31 0.15 -5.71
CA ILE A 97 -1.33 0.71 -7.07
C ILE A 97 -2.59 0.22 -7.77
N PHE A 98 -3.41 1.17 -8.19
CA PHE A 98 -4.60 0.92 -8.98
C PHE A 98 -4.38 1.42 -10.40
N ASN A 99 -4.46 0.53 -11.37
CA ASN A 99 -4.53 0.88 -12.78
C ASN A 99 -5.89 0.47 -13.36
N ALA A 100 -6.81 1.42 -13.46
CA ALA A 100 -8.11 1.23 -14.11
C ALA A 100 -8.07 1.49 -15.62
N HIS A 101 -6.93 1.93 -16.15
CA HIS A 101 -6.74 2.17 -17.58
C HIS A 101 -6.72 0.86 -18.39
N TYR A 102 -7.04 0.95 -19.66
CA TYR A 102 -7.04 -0.21 -20.59
C TYR A 102 -5.62 -0.57 -21.09
N GLU A 103 -4.61 0.25 -20.78
CA GLU A 103 -3.21 0.01 -21.10
C GLU A 103 -2.37 -0.18 -19.84
N PRO A 104 -1.22 -0.88 -19.92
CA PRO A 104 -0.26 -0.91 -18.84
C PRO A 104 0.28 0.49 -18.53
N ILE A 105 0.46 0.79 -17.26
CA ILE A 105 1.04 2.06 -16.79
C ILE A 105 2.27 1.74 -15.94
N MET A 106 3.34 2.48 -16.21
CA MET A 106 4.56 2.42 -15.41
C MET A 106 4.44 3.37 -14.23
N PHE A 107 4.63 2.84 -13.02
CA PHE A 107 4.66 3.59 -11.78
C PHE A 107 6.09 3.65 -11.23
N THR A 108 6.50 4.81 -10.77
CA THR A 108 7.74 4.98 -10.02
C THR A 108 7.42 4.89 -8.52
N LEU A 109 8.02 3.92 -7.83
CA LEU A 109 7.86 3.80 -6.38
C LEU A 109 8.41 5.04 -5.66
N PRO A 110 7.80 5.46 -4.54
CA PRO A 110 8.25 6.65 -3.82
C PRO A 110 9.67 6.49 -3.28
N ASP A 111 10.26 7.59 -2.85
CA ASP A 111 11.62 7.66 -2.36
C ASP A 111 11.81 6.92 -1.01
N GLU A 112 13.06 6.81 -0.54
CA GLU A 112 13.45 6.07 0.66
C GLU A 112 12.79 6.56 1.96
N ARG A 113 12.22 7.78 1.99
CA ARG A 113 11.50 8.29 3.16
C ARG A 113 10.28 7.41 3.49
N TYR A 114 9.61 6.91 2.46
CA TYR A 114 8.43 6.04 2.57
C TYR A 114 8.80 4.58 2.85
N GLY A 115 9.96 4.13 2.38
CA GLY A 115 10.47 2.78 2.58
C GLY A 115 11.59 2.46 1.59
N LYS A 116 12.60 1.72 2.04
CA LYS A 116 13.77 1.42 1.19
C LYS A 116 13.55 0.27 0.25
N LYS A 117 12.78 -0.74 0.69
CA LYS A 117 12.51 -1.97 -0.07
C LYS A 117 11.03 -2.34 0.04
N TRP A 118 10.53 -2.84 -1.05
CA TRP A 118 9.12 -3.17 -1.25
C TRP A 118 8.98 -4.57 -1.84
N ARG A 119 8.20 -5.41 -1.20
CA ARG A 119 7.87 -6.75 -1.68
C ARG A 119 6.48 -6.75 -2.30
N LEU A 120 6.37 -7.16 -3.57
CA LEU A 120 5.08 -7.33 -4.24
C LEU A 120 4.40 -8.57 -3.66
N VAL A 121 3.30 -8.36 -2.92
CA VAL A 121 2.57 -9.44 -2.24
C VAL A 121 1.25 -9.79 -2.93
N VAL A 122 0.70 -8.87 -3.72
CA VAL A 122 -0.49 -9.12 -4.55
C VAL A 122 -0.28 -8.51 -5.93
N ASP A 123 -0.54 -9.29 -6.97
CA ASP A 123 -0.70 -8.85 -8.35
C ASP A 123 -1.94 -9.53 -8.92
N THR A 124 -2.98 -8.73 -9.22
CA THR A 124 -4.24 -9.27 -9.75
C THR A 124 -4.15 -9.72 -11.20
N HIS A 125 -3.14 -9.25 -11.94
CA HIS A 125 -2.88 -9.74 -13.30
C HIS A 125 -2.18 -11.10 -13.30
N ASN A 126 -1.33 -11.35 -12.31
CA ASN A 126 -0.61 -12.61 -12.13
C ASN A 126 -0.71 -13.12 -10.68
N PRO A 127 -1.91 -13.59 -10.23
CA PRO A 127 -2.18 -13.94 -8.83
C PRO A 127 -1.29 -15.06 -8.26
N LYS A 128 -0.73 -15.90 -9.11
CA LYS A 128 0.19 -17.01 -8.77
C LYS A 128 1.65 -16.68 -9.07
N GLY A 129 1.93 -15.44 -9.47
CA GLY A 129 3.29 -14.98 -9.74
C GLY A 129 4.18 -15.01 -8.51
N PRO A 130 5.51 -15.02 -8.70
CA PRO A 130 6.44 -14.97 -7.58
C PRO A 130 6.37 -13.60 -6.87
N GLU A 131 6.64 -13.61 -5.58
CA GLU A 131 6.88 -12.36 -4.85
C GLU A 131 8.19 -11.73 -5.35
N LEU A 132 8.12 -10.50 -5.79
CA LEU A 132 9.27 -9.74 -6.31
C LEU A 132 9.63 -8.62 -5.34
N ASN A 133 10.91 -8.31 -5.24
CA ASN A 133 11.40 -7.22 -4.40
C ASN A 133 11.88 -6.06 -5.27
N TYR A 134 11.52 -4.85 -4.84
CA TYR A 134 11.87 -3.60 -5.51
C TYR A 134 12.51 -2.64 -4.51
N GLU A 135 13.39 -1.78 -4.98
CA GLU A 135 13.95 -0.69 -4.19
C GLU A 135 13.12 0.59 -4.37
N ALA A 136 13.26 1.52 -3.44
CA ALA A 136 12.68 2.86 -3.56
C ALA A 136 13.11 3.51 -4.89
N GLY A 137 12.20 4.26 -5.51
CA GLY A 137 12.44 4.90 -6.80
C GLY A 137 12.46 3.96 -8.01
N PHE A 138 12.29 2.64 -7.82
CA PHE A 138 12.24 1.70 -8.93
C PHE A 138 10.92 1.82 -9.70
N ALA A 139 11.00 1.63 -11.03
CA ALA A 139 9.83 1.65 -11.89
C ALA A 139 9.19 0.25 -11.99
N ILE A 140 7.89 0.14 -11.69
CA ILE A 140 7.10 -1.08 -11.81
C ILE A 140 5.95 -0.88 -12.79
N THR A 141 5.65 -1.89 -13.61
CA THR A 141 4.52 -1.82 -14.54
C THR A 141 3.28 -2.48 -13.94
N ALA A 142 2.23 -1.70 -13.73
CA ALA A 142 0.89 -2.22 -13.46
C ALA A 142 0.19 -2.50 -14.78
N GLN A 143 -0.20 -3.75 -14.99
CA GLN A 143 -0.92 -4.16 -16.20
C GLN A 143 -2.29 -3.47 -16.32
N SER A 144 -2.90 -3.54 -17.50
CA SER A 144 -4.23 -2.96 -17.69
C SER A 144 -5.25 -3.52 -16.71
N ARG A 145 -6.09 -2.66 -16.13
CA ARG A 145 -7.17 -3.03 -15.21
C ARG A 145 -6.69 -3.95 -14.09
N SER A 146 -5.56 -3.59 -13.47
CA SER A 146 -4.93 -4.39 -12.43
C SER A 146 -4.72 -3.60 -11.14
N PHE A 147 -4.46 -4.35 -10.09
CA PHE A 147 -4.11 -3.87 -8.77
C PHE A 147 -2.83 -4.57 -8.30
N LEU A 148 -1.90 -3.79 -7.77
CA LEU A 148 -0.69 -4.28 -7.11
C LEU A 148 -0.69 -3.86 -5.64
N LEU A 149 -0.27 -4.76 -4.76
CA LEU A 149 -0.02 -4.45 -3.35
C LEU A 149 1.43 -4.77 -3.03
N LEU A 150 2.16 -3.75 -2.58
CA LEU A 150 3.52 -3.90 -2.12
C LEU A 150 3.59 -3.64 -0.62
N MET A 151 4.44 -4.39 0.07
CA MET A 151 4.66 -4.31 1.51
C MET A 151 6.12 -3.96 1.79
N SER A 152 6.35 -3.04 2.74
CA SER A 152 7.71 -2.69 3.16
C SER A 152 8.40 -3.83 3.90
N ASP A 153 9.73 -3.97 3.76
CA ASP A 153 10.52 -4.97 4.48
C ASP A 153 10.59 -4.72 5.99
N ARG A 154 10.36 -3.48 6.40
CA ARG A 154 10.58 -3.05 7.78
C ARG A 154 9.30 -3.11 8.58
N LYS A 155 9.20 -4.06 9.53
CA LYS A 155 8.28 -3.88 10.68
C LYS A 155 8.85 -2.78 11.57
N PRO A 156 8.11 -1.71 11.85
CA PRO A 156 8.52 -0.74 12.86
C PRO A 156 8.68 -1.47 14.20
N THR A 157 9.74 -1.18 14.91
CA THR A 157 9.92 -1.66 16.28
C THR A 157 8.90 -0.96 17.16
N THR A 158 8.11 -1.73 17.91
CA THR A 158 7.25 -1.20 18.99
C THR A 158 8.10 -0.32 19.88
N LYS A 159 7.74 0.95 20.04
CA LYS A 159 8.33 1.77 21.10
C LYS A 159 7.77 1.25 22.42
N ASN A 160 8.52 0.42 23.12
CA ASN A 160 8.23 0.17 24.53
C ASN A 160 8.42 1.50 25.27
N TYR A 161 7.35 2.05 25.77
CA TYR A 161 7.43 3.09 26.78
C TYR A 161 7.72 2.36 28.08
N ASP A 162 8.98 2.39 28.52
CA ASP A 162 9.34 2.03 29.88
C ASP A 162 8.64 3.03 30.81
N PHE A 163 7.73 2.55 31.63
CA PHE A 163 7.07 3.29 32.71
C PHE A 163 7.92 3.23 33.99
#